data_885107d4d60157326fd7f3dfc7e60128
#
_entry.id   885107d4d60157326fd7f3dfc7e60128
#
_cell.length_a   1.000
_cell.length_b   1.000
_cell.length_c   1.000
_cell.angle_alpha   90.00
_cell.angle_beta   90.00
_cell.angle_gamma   90.00
#
_symmetry.space_group_name_H-M   'P 1'
#
loop_
_entity.id
_entity.type
_entity.pdbx_description
1 polymer ?
#
loop_
_entity_poly.entity_id
_entity_poly.type
_entity_poly.pdbx_seq_one_letter_code
_entity_poly.pdbx_strand_id
1 'polypeptide(L)'
;MCIRDSDVTADISERYSDIEYMIIPNQNNKYSSLERFAVTKFDLNNILVYDNDIKKQNLLNAFDGYSRQTFGGNSHFTLNLSDTVTDEVICVDNTMFQFIKGKNMTVLFVPTDADLSNLPEKYRNPDCLLIDTVPENFDLISCNTVIFSGSEKQFKKNYDSIKEISPTVISTSERNITVNLNGG
;
A
#
# COMPACT_ATOMS: atom_id res chain seq x y z
N MET A 1 -0.71 13.13 13.47
CA MET A 1 -1.77 12.18 13.06
C MET A 1 -2.84 12.99 12.37
N CYS A 2 -3.16 12.69 11.14
CA CYS A 2 -4.27 13.34 10.46
C CYS A 2 -5.58 12.77 11.02
N ILE A 3 -6.56 13.63 11.32
CA ILE A 3 -7.89 13.21 11.83
C ILE A 3 -8.51 12.17 10.87
N ARG A 4 -8.26 12.30 9.56
CA ARG A 4 -8.73 11.35 8.54
C ARG A 4 -8.24 9.91 8.71
N ASP A 5 -7.01 9.70 9.18
CA ASP A 5 -6.45 8.34 9.30
C ASP A 5 -7.11 7.55 10.44
N SER A 6 -7.45 8.24 11.55
CA SER A 6 -8.21 7.63 12.64
C SER A 6 -9.66 7.32 12.25
N ASP A 7 -10.28 8.18 11.42
CA ASP A 7 -11.64 7.99 10.95
C ASP A 7 -11.74 6.83 9.97
N VAL A 8 -10.79 6.69 9.05
CA VAL A 8 -10.71 5.55 8.11
C VAL A 8 -10.51 4.25 8.87
N THR A 9 -9.61 4.21 9.86
CA THR A 9 -9.36 3.00 10.65
C THR A 9 -10.59 2.62 11.48
N ALA A 10 -11.31 3.59 12.04
CA ALA A 10 -12.55 3.37 12.74
C ALA A 10 -13.65 2.80 11.82
N ASP A 11 -13.84 3.40 10.63
CA ASP A 11 -14.82 2.94 9.64
C ASP A 11 -14.51 1.51 9.16
N ILE A 12 -13.23 1.18 8.95
CA ILE A 12 -12.82 -0.18 8.61
C ILE A 12 -13.09 -1.15 9.77
N SER A 13 -12.77 -0.77 11.02
CA SER A 13 -12.95 -1.64 12.20
C SER A 13 -14.41 -1.90 12.53
N GLU A 14 -15.32 -1.00 12.16
CA GLU A 14 -16.77 -1.23 12.29
C GLU A 14 -17.29 -2.28 11.29
N ARG A 15 -16.62 -2.45 10.15
CA ARG A 15 -17.04 -3.39 9.10
C ARG A 15 -16.31 -4.72 9.17
N TYR A 16 -15.07 -4.71 9.63
CA TYR A 16 -14.17 -5.87 9.63
C TYR A 16 -13.47 -5.93 10.98
N SER A 17 -13.80 -6.90 11.79
CA SER A 17 -13.15 -7.14 13.09
C SER A 17 -11.96 -8.08 12.99
N ASP A 18 -11.99 -9.00 12.03
CA ASP A 18 -10.98 -10.04 11.83
C ASP A 18 -10.18 -9.72 10.56
N ILE A 19 -8.88 -9.51 10.73
CA ILE A 19 -7.95 -9.23 9.66
C ILE A 19 -6.84 -10.27 9.67
N GLU A 20 -6.72 -11.02 8.59
CA GLU A 20 -5.76 -12.11 8.51
C GLU A 20 -4.32 -11.62 8.40
N TYR A 21 -4.08 -10.55 7.65
CA TYR A 21 -2.74 -9.99 7.45
C TYR A 21 -2.73 -8.48 7.61
N MET A 22 -1.76 -7.99 8.37
CA MET A 22 -1.36 -6.59 8.37
C MET A 22 0.07 -6.48 7.84
N ILE A 23 0.26 -5.74 6.77
CA ILE A 23 1.58 -5.51 6.18
C ILE A 23 2.07 -4.13 6.59
N ILE A 24 3.23 -4.10 7.23
CA ILE A 24 3.89 -2.87 7.67
C ILE A 24 5.09 -2.61 6.76
N PRO A 25 4.98 -1.63 5.85
CA PRO A 25 6.06 -1.31 4.93
C PRO A 25 7.26 -0.69 5.65
N ASN A 26 8.30 -0.42 4.88
CA ASN A 26 9.45 0.34 5.35
C ASN A 26 8.99 1.67 5.95
N GLN A 27 9.37 1.93 7.21
CA GLN A 27 8.73 2.97 7.98
C GLN A 27 9.48 4.29 7.99
N ASN A 28 8.75 5.32 7.62
CA ASN A 28 8.93 6.63 8.22
C ASN A 28 8.24 6.67 9.59
N ASN A 29 8.91 7.21 10.62
CA ASN A 29 8.38 7.38 11.99
C ASN A 29 6.99 8.08 12.07
N LYS A 30 6.44 8.55 10.96
CA LYS A 30 5.15 9.24 10.86
C LYS A 30 3.94 8.36 11.15
N TYR A 31 4.02 7.06 10.89
CA TYR A 31 2.86 6.15 10.93
C TYR A 31 2.80 5.24 12.16
N SER A 32 3.78 5.29 13.05
CA SER A 32 3.85 4.41 14.22
C SER A 32 2.63 4.50 15.16
N SER A 33 1.96 5.65 15.22
CA SER A 33 0.75 5.83 16.01
C SER A 33 -0.49 5.19 15.36
N LEU A 34 -0.59 5.26 14.01
CA LEU A 34 -1.68 4.63 13.26
C LEU A 34 -1.58 3.11 13.33
N GLU A 35 -0.38 2.57 13.19
CA GLU A 35 -0.13 1.13 13.26
C GLU A 35 -0.45 0.58 14.65
N ARG A 36 -0.04 1.27 15.72
CA ARG A 36 -0.43 0.92 17.09
C ARG A 36 -1.93 0.97 17.30
N PHE A 37 -2.59 1.97 16.74
CA PHE A 37 -4.05 2.08 16.82
C PHE A 37 -4.74 0.92 16.09
N ALA A 38 -4.27 0.57 14.88
CA ALA A 38 -4.80 -0.54 14.12
C ALA A 38 -4.69 -1.86 14.89
N VAL A 39 -3.52 -2.16 15.49
CA VAL A 39 -3.32 -3.35 16.32
C VAL A 39 -4.31 -3.44 17.49
N THR A 40 -4.73 -2.32 18.06
CA THR A 40 -5.70 -2.30 19.19
C THR A 40 -7.16 -2.42 18.75
N LYS A 41 -7.43 -2.26 17.45
CA LYS A 41 -8.81 -2.23 16.89
C LYS A 41 -9.18 -3.47 16.12
N PHE A 42 -8.20 -4.17 15.56
CA PHE A 42 -8.42 -5.36 14.77
C PHE A 42 -7.94 -6.61 15.50
N ASP A 43 -8.64 -7.71 15.33
CA ASP A 43 -8.13 -9.03 15.67
C ASP A 43 -7.22 -9.49 14.52
N LEU A 44 -5.90 -9.39 14.75
CA LEU A 44 -4.88 -9.62 13.73
C LEU A 44 -4.30 -11.03 13.90
N ASN A 45 -4.39 -11.84 12.85
CA ASN A 45 -3.79 -13.17 12.86
C ASN A 45 -2.29 -13.12 12.55
N ASN A 46 -1.90 -12.30 11.57
CA ASN A 46 -0.50 -12.24 11.12
C ASN A 46 -0.06 -10.79 10.88
N ILE A 47 1.14 -10.47 11.34
CA ILE A 47 1.78 -9.19 11.07
C ILE A 47 3.06 -9.43 10.28
N LEU A 48 3.14 -8.85 9.09
CA LEU A 48 4.32 -8.87 8.21
C LEU A 48 5.02 -7.52 8.32
N VAL A 49 6.25 -7.53 8.82
CA VAL A 49 7.03 -6.30 9.05
C VAL A 49 8.24 -6.28 8.13
N TYR A 50 8.36 -5.23 7.35
CA TYR A 50 9.59 -4.96 6.60
C TYR A 50 10.69 -4.50 7.58
N ASP A 51 11.71 -5.35 7.75
CA ASP A 51 12.79 -5.12 8.69
C ASP A 51 14.08 -4.76 7.96
N ASN A 52 14.34 -3.48 7.82
CA ASN A 52 15.61 -2.97 7.33
C ASN A 52 16.33 -2.06 8.32
N ASP A 53 15.80 -1.87 9.56
CA ASP A 53 16.41 -0.97 10.52
C ASP A 53 16.12 -1.36 11.99
N ILE A 54 17.19 -1.55 12.75
CA ILE A 54 17.20 -1.85 14.20
C ILE A 54 16.55 -0.75 15.05
N LYS A 55 16.38 0.47 14.51
CA LYS A 55 15.75 1.59 15.22
C LYS A 55 14.26 1.41 15.50
N LYS A 56 13.66 0.38 14.95
CA LYS A 56 12.20 0.09 15.04
C LYS A 56 11.82 -0.80 16.23
N GLN A 57 12.73 -1.12 17.13
CA GLN A 57 12.46 -2.00 18.28
C GLN A 57 11.23 -1.56 19.09
N ASN A 58 11.01 -0.26 19.24
CA ASN A 58 9.86 0.27 19.98
C ASN A 58 8.50 0.01 19.28
N LEU A 59 8.47 -0.05 17.95
CA LEU A 59 7.27 -0.42 17.22
C LEU A 59 7.07 -1.94 17.30
N LEU A 60 8.14 -2.71 17.11
CA LEU A 60 8.09 -4.16 17.18
C LEU A 60 7.58 -4.65 18.55
N ASN A 61 7.94 -3.95 19.64
CA ASN A 61 7.44 -4.24 20.98
C ASN A 61 5.92 -4.00 21.13
N ALA A 62 5.32 -3.14 20.30
CA ALA A 62 3.87 -2.94 20.30
C ALA A 62 3.10 -4.15 19.71
N PHE A 63 3.79 -5.04 19.03
CA PHE A 63 3.24 -6.25 18.42
C PHE A 63 3.61 -7.52 19.20
N ASP A 64 4.09 -7.39 20.44
CA ASP A 64 4.30 -8.54 21.31
C ASP A 64 2.98 -9.26 21.58
N GLY A 65 2.96 -10.56 21.33
CA GLY A 65 1.74 -11.39 21.45
C GLY A 65 1.06 -11.73 20.12
N TYR A 66 1.45 -11.08 19.01
CA TYR A 66 0.94 -11.42 17.68
C TYR A 66 1.91 -12.33 16.91
N SER A 67 1.36 -13.15 16.01
CA SER A 67 2.19 -13.89 15.05
C SER A 67 2.87 -12.89 14.12
N ARG A 68 4.18 -12.75 14.24
CA ARG A 68 4.98 -11.79 13.51
C ARG A 68 6.01 -12.46 12.63
N GLN A 69 6.05 -12.05 11.37
CA GLN A 69 7.08 -12.43 10.43
C GLN A 69 7.80 -11.17 9.95
N THR A 70 9.14 -11.21 9.93
CA THR A 70 9.96 -10.14 9.36
C THR A 70 10.42 -10.55 7.97
N PHE A 71 10.46 -9.59 7.07
CA PHE A 71 11.03 -9.74 5.73
C PHE A 71 11.89 -8.53 5.41
N GLY A 72 12.82 -8.65 4.49
CA GLY A 72 13.71 -7.54 4.15
C GLY A 72 14.63 -7.87 2.98
N GLY A 73 15.48 -6.91 2.62
CA GLY A 73 16.37 -7.05 1.47
C GLY A 73 15.60 -7.18 0.15
N ASN A 74 16.16 -7.91 -0.80
CA ASN A 74 15.51 -8.24 -2.05
C ASN A 74 14.69 -9.52 -1.86
N SER A 75 13.45 -9.37 -1.42
CA SER A 75 12.52 -10.48 -1.17
C SER A 75 11.28 -10.36 -2.05
N HIS A 76 10.73 -11.51 -2.40
CA HIS A 76 9.47 -11.61 -3.14
C HIS A 76 8.68 -12.78 -2.59
N PHE A 77 7.43 -12.54 -2.21
CA PHE A 77 6.51 -13.58 -1.75
C PHE A 77 5.08 -13.25 -2.15
N THR A 78 4.22 -14.27 -2.15
CA THR A 78 2.81 -14.14 -2.52
C THR A 78 1.93 -14.51 -1.34
N LEU A 79 0.96 -13.67 -1.04
CA LEU A 79 -0.14 -13.94 -0.13
C LEU A 79 -1.38 -14.31 -0.94
N ASN A 80 -1.99 -15.44 -0.62
CA ASN A 80 -3.28 -15.84 -1.18
C ASN A 80 -4.37 -15.24 -0.28
N LEU A 81 -4.97 -14.14 -0.71
CA LEU A 81 -6.02 -13.45 0.06
C LEU A 81 -7.39 -14.12 -0.12
N SER A 82 -7.59 -14.82 -1.24
CA SER A 82 -8.75 -15.67 -1.51
C SER A 82 -8.44 -16.60 -2.69
N ASP A 83 -9.40 -17.44 -3.09
CA ASP A 83 -9.27 -18.31 -4.28
C ASP A 83 -9.01 -17.52 -5.58
N THR A 84 -9.35 -16.24 -5.61
CA THR A 84 -9.27 -15.40 -6.81
C THR A 84 -8.42 -14.15 -6.65
N VAL A 85 -7.90 -13.89 -5.45
CA VAL A 85 -7.12 -12.68 -5.16
C VAL A 85 -5.80 -13.06 -4.52
N THR A 86 -4.72 -12.56 -5.10
CA THR A 86 -3.35 -12.70 -4.57
C THR A 86 -2.71 -11.32 -4.39
N ASP A 87 -1.84 -11.18 -3.41
CA ASP A 87 -0.97 -10.02 -3.22
C ASP A 87 0.49 -10.47 -3.34
N GLU A 88 1.18 -10.01 -4.38
CA GLU A 88 2.61 -10.20 -4.55
C GLU A 88 3.34 -9.03 -3.89
N VAL A 89 4.03 -9.30 -2.79
CA VAL A 89 4.88 -8.33 -2.09
C VAL A 89 6.29 -8.41 -2.66
N ILE A 90 6.76 -7.29 -3.20
CA ILE A 90 8.03 -7.18 -3.93
C ILE A 90 8.90 -6.16 -3.20
N CYS A 91 9.99 -6.62 -2.61
CA CYS A 91 10.95 -5.77 -1.93
C CYS A 91 12.23 -5.68 -2.74
N VAL A 92 12.59 -4.49 -3.16
CA VAL A 92 13.81 -4.19 -3.92
C VAL A 92 14.41 -2.89 -3.39
N ASP A 93 15.69 -2.89 -3.09
CA ASP A 93 16.46 -1.73 -2.63
C ASP A 93 15.74 -0.90 -1.55
N ASN A 94 15.29 -1.59 -0.49
CA ASN A 94 14.55 -1.00 0.63
C ASN A 94 13.17 -0.41 0.28
N THR A 95 12.66 -0.66 -0.90
CA THR A 95 11.32 -0.26 -1.33
C THR A 95 10.43 -1.48 -1.39
N MET A 96 9.23 -1.39 -0.82
CA MET A 96 8.22 -2.44 -0.86
C MET A 96 7.07 -2.02 -1.76
N PHE A 97 6.89 -2.76 -2.83
CA PHE A 97 5.73 -2.67 -3.71
C PHE A 97 4.73 -3.78 -3.39
N GLN A 98 3.45 -3.53 -3.61
CA GLN A 98 2.42 -4.56 -3.54
C GLN A 98 1.68 -4.63 -4.88
N PHE A 99 1.63 -5.82 -5.46
CA PHE A 99 0.92 -6.08 -6.71
C PHE A 99 -0.24 -7.02 -6.44
N ILE A 100 -1.42 -6.44 -6.30
CA ILE A 100 -2.64 -7.19 -6.01
C ILE A 100 -3.28 -7.62 -7.32
N LYS A 101 -3.50 -8.91 -7.47
CA LYS A 101 -4.12 -9.50 -8.66
C LYS A 101 -5.44 -10.13 -8.29
N GLY A 102 -6.51 -9.59 -8.85
CA GLY A 102 -7.83 -10.20 -8.84
C GLY A 102 -8.13 -10.93 -10.15
N LYS A 103 -9.35 -11.38 -10.29
CA LYS A 103 -9.80 -12.11 -11.49
C LYS A 103 -9.75 -11.27 -12.76
N ASN A 104 -10.13 -9.99 -12.66
CA ASN A 104 -10.32 -9.10 -13.80
C ASN A 104 -9.53 -7.78 -13.70
N MET A 105 -8.79 -7.60 -12.65
CA MET A 105 -8.06 -6.34 -12.41
C MET A 105 -6.78 -6.60 -11.61
N THR A 106 -5.77 -5.83 -11.95
CA THR A 106 -4.51 -5.74 -11.22
C THR A 106 -4.34 -4.35 -10.62
N VAL A 107 -3.86 -4.29 -9.39
CA VAL A 107 -3.57 -3.02 -8.68
C VAL A 107 -2.13 -3.03 -8.22
N LEU A 108 -1.37 -2.02 -8.60
CA LEU A 108 -0.03 -1.79 -8.07
C LEU A 108 -0.08 -0.67 -7.02
N PHE A 109 0.31 -0.98 -5.80
CA PHE A 109 0.61 0.02 -4.78
C PHE A 109 2.09 0.38 -4.84
N VAL A 110 2.36 1.68 -4.98
CA VAL A 110 3.70 2.25 -4.99
C VAL A 110 3.87 3.13 -3.76
N PRO A 111 4.85 2.84 -2.89
CA PRO A 111 5.08 3.62 -1.69
C PRO A 111 5.66 5.00 -2.01
N THR A 112 5.58 5.91 -1.01
CA THR A 112 6.19 7.24 -1.07
C THR A 112 7.69 7.14 -1.36
N ASP A 113 8.18 8.05 -2.21
CA ASP A 113 9.60 8.17 -2.57
C ASP A 113 10.20 6.91 -3.25
N ALA A 114 9.36 6.11 -3.90
CA ALA A 114 9.82 4.95 -4.67
C ALA A 114 10.51 5.35 -5.97
N ASP A 115 11.51 4.58 -6.36
CA ASP A 115 12.10 4.60 -7.69
C ASP A 115 11.58 3.41 -8.50
N LEU A 116 10.84 3.68 -9.57
CA LEU A 116 10.23 2.64 -10.42
C LEU A 116 11.24 1.92 -11.33
N SER A 117 12.47 2.40 -11.45
CA SER A 117 13.53 1.67 -12.14
C SER A 117 13.84 0.33 -11.47
N ASN A 118 13.63 0.25 -10.15
CA ASN A 118 13.84 -0.96 -9.35
C ASN A 118 12.67 -1.97 -9.46
N LEU A 119 11.51 -1.54 -9.95
CA LEU A 119 10.37 -2.44 -10.12
C LEU A 119 10.57 -3.33 -11.36
N PRO A 120 10.48 -4.67 -11.25
CA PRO A 120 10.59 -5.55 -12.39
C PRO A 120 9.56 -5.24 -13.49
N GLU A 121 9.97 -5.32 -14.76
CA GLU A 121 9.18 -4.90 -15.92
C GLU A 121 7.77 -5.54 -15.96
N LYS A 122 7.66 -6.81 -15.56
CA LYS A 122 6.37 -7.54 -15.54
C LYS A 122 5.28 -6.89 -14.68
N TYR A 123 5.61 -5.96 -13.78
CA TYR A 123 4.66 -5.27 -12.90
C TYR A 123 4.37 -3.83 -13.35
N ARG A 124 4.99 -3.35 -14.45
CA ARG A 124 4.89 -1.96 -14.89
C ARG A 124 3.63 -1.62 -15.68
N ASN A 125 2.75 -2.59 -15.91
CA ASN A 125 1.49 -2.40 -16.65
C ASN A 125 0.28 -2.87 -15.82
N PRO A 126 0.03 -2.30 -14.62
CA PRO A 126 -1.18 -2.63 -13.85
C PRO A 126 -2.42 -1.97 -14.49
N ASP A 127 -3.61 -2.51 -14.22
CA ASP A 127 -4.86 -1.84 -14.59
C ASP A 127 -5.07 -0.58 -13.76
N CYS A 128 -4.70 -0.64 -12.48
CA CYS A 128 -4.84 0.46 -11.55
C CYS A 128 -3.53 0.69 -10.78
N LEU A 129 -3.11 1.93 -10.68
CA LEU A 129 -1.96 2.37 -9.90
C LEU A 129 -2.43 3.18 -8.69
N LEU A 130 -1.99 2.81 -7.49
CA LEU A 130 -2.26 3.54 -6.25
C LEU A 130 -0.97 4.20 -5.76
N ILE A 131 -0.98 5.54 -5.67
CA ILE A 131 0.14 6.38 -5.25
C ILE A 131 -0.33 7.51 -4.34
N ASP A 132 0.54 7.99 -3.47
CA ASP A 132 0.35 9.21 -2.67
C ASP A 132 1.27 10.37 -3.11
N THR A 133 2.35 10.05 -3.78
CA THR A 133 3.31 10.97 -4.42
C THR A 133 3.64 10.44 -5.80
N VAL A 134 4.12 11.30 -6.69
CA VAL A 134 4.66 10.85 -7.99
C VAL A 134 6.04 10.24 -7.74
N PRO A 135 6.23 8.96 -8.05
CA PRO A 135 7.50 8.27 -7.86
C PRO A 135 8.55 8.73 -8.88
N GLU A 136 9.82 8.42 -8.62
CA GLU A 136 10.88 8.60 -9.61
C GLU A 136 10.70 7.62 -10.78
N ASN A 137 11.14 8.03 -11.98
CA ASN A 137 11.00 7.26 -13.22
C ASN A 137 9.55 6.83 -13.52
N PHE A 138 8.61 7.75 -13.31
CA PHE A 138 7.18 7.52 -13.43
C PHE A 138 6.73 7.14 -14.85
N ASP A 139 7.47 7.56 -15.86
CA ASP A 139 7.30 7.23 -17.28
C ASP A 139 7.51 5.74 -17.60
N LEU A 140 8.10 4.98 -16.70
CA LEU A 140 8.24 3.52 -16.83
C LEU A 140 6.93 2.75 -16.58
N ILE A 141 5.88 3.40 -16.07
CA ILE A 141 4.57 2.79 -15.81
C ILE A 141 3.55 3.19 -16.87
N SER A 142 2.71 2.25 -17.26
CA SER A 142 1.51 2.50 -18.05
C SER A 142 0.32 1.82 -17.37
N CYS A 143 -0.76 2.55 -17.12
CA CYS A 143 -1.95 2.01 -16.48
C CYS A 143 -3.25 2.67 -17.00
N ASN A 144 -4.38 2.01 -16.79
CA ASN A 144 -5.69 2.55 -17.19
C ASN A 144 -6.20 3.61 -16.21
N THR A 145 -5.89 3.44 -14.92
CA THR A 145 -6.39 4.30 -13.86
C THR A 145 -5.29 4.59 -12.84
N VAL A 146 -5.14 5.85 -12.46
CA VAL A 146 -4.35 6.25 -11.29
C VAL A 146 -5.29 6.70 -10.18
N ILE A 147 -5.14 6.11 -8.99
CA ILE A 147 -5.74 6.57 -7.75
C ILE A 147 -4.66 7.31 -6.96
N PHE A 148 -4.86 8.60 -6.77
CA PHE A 148 -3.95 9.44 -6.02
C PHE A 148 -4.48 9.66 -4.60
N SER A 149 -3.79 9.14 -3.60
CA SER A 149 -4.17 9.20 -2.18
C SER A 149 -3.52 10.35 -1.40
N GLY A 150 -2.65 11.11 -2.03
CA GLY A 150 -2.02 12.28 -1.43
C GLY A 150 -2.96 13.47 -1.21
N SER A 151 -2.44 14.57 -0.65
CA SER A 151 -3.22 15.77 -0.41
C SER A 151 -3.70 16.43 -1.72
N GLU A 152 -4.82 17.17 -1.64
CA GLU A 152 -5.35 17.93 -2.78
C GLU A 152 -4.31 18.90 -3.39
N LYS A 153 -3.48 19.52 -2.56
CA LYS A 153 -2.39 20.38 -3.02
C LYS A 153 -1.35 19.61 -3.85
N GLN A 154 -0.97 18.43 -3.40
CA GLN A 154 -0.05 17.55 -4.14
C GLN A 154 -0.69 17.03 -5.42
N PHE A 155 -1.96 16.65 -5.37
CA PHE A 155 -2.72 16.23 -6.54
C PHE A 155 -2.72 17.31 -7.63
N LYS A 156 -3.11 18.54 -7.30
CA LYS A 156 -3.13 19.66 -8.25
C LYS A 156 -1.75 19.96 -8.84
N LYS A 157 -0.70 19.86 -8.01
CA LYS A 157 0.69 20.09 -8.47
C LYS A 157 1.16 19.04 -9.49
N ASN A 158 0.74 17.80 -9.34
CA ASN A 158 1.24 16.66 -10.11
C ASN A 158 0.25 16.17 -11.18
N TYR A 159 -0.90 16.82 -11.32
CA TYR A 159 -2.00 16.35 -12.17
C TYR A 159 -1.57 16.11 -13.62
N ASP A 160 -0.84 17.03 -14.23
CA ASP A 160 -0.40 16.92 -15.62
C ASP A 160 0.52 15.71 -15.82
N SER A 161 1.51 15.53 -14.96
CA SER A 161 2.41 14.36 -15.01
C SER A 161 1.66 13.04 -14.82
N ILE A 162 0.65 13.01 -13.93
CA ILE A 162 -0.17 11.81 -13.74
C ILE A 162 -1.02 11.52 -14.98
N LYS A 163 -1.52 12.59 -15.62
CA LYS A 163 -2.37 12.50 -16.81
C LYS A 163 -1.64 12.00 -18.04
N GLU A 164 -0.32 12.18 -18.10
CA GLU A 164 0.52 11.67 -19.19
C GLU A 164 0.58 10.14 -19.22
N ILE A 165 0.53 9.47 -18.07
CA ILE A 165 0.65 8.00 -17.97
C ILE A 165 -0.71 7.27 -17.90
N SER A 166 -1.81 7.97 -17.62
CA SER A 166 -3.12 7.34 -17.44
C SER A 166 -4.26 8.20 -17.99
N PRO A 167 -5.19 7.60 -18.74
CA PRO A 167 -6.39 8.30 -19.22
C PRO A 167 -7.35 8.66 -18.09
N THR A 168 -7.35 7.90 -16.98
CA THR A 168 -8.25 8.10 -15.85
C THR A 168 -7.47 8.40 -14.58
N VAL A 169 -7.77 9.54 -13.96
CA VAL A 169 -7.12 9.95 -12.70
C VAL A 169 -8.19 10.27 -11.66
N ILE A 170 -8.08 9.66 -10.48
CA ILE A 170 -9.03 9.80 -9.38
C ILE A 170 -8.26 10.24 -8.13
N SER A 171 -8.72 11.30 -7.46
CA SER A 171 -8.17 11.70 -6.16
C SER A 171 -9.07 11.21 -5.01
N THR A 172 -8.45 10.71 -3.93
CA THR A 172 -9.17 10.34 -2.70
C THR A 172 -9.39 11.52 -1.78
N SER A 173 -8.89 12.72 -2.12
CA SER A 173 -9.05 13.91 -1.27
C SER A 173 -10.49 14.34 -1.03
N GLU A 174 -11.40 13.97 -1.95
CA GLU A 174 -12.82 14.36 -1.90
C GLU A 174 -13.77 13.21 -1.53
N ARG A 175 -13.33 11.96 -1.68
CA ARG A 175 -14.19 10.76 -1.48
C ARG A 175 -13.38 9.50 -1.21
N ASN A 176 -14.03 8.54 -0.57
CA ASN A 176 -13.53 7.18 -0.49
C ASN A 176 -13.65 6.48 -1.84
N ILE A 177 -12.64 5.69 -2.20
CA ILE A 177 -12.60 4.90 -3.43
C ILE A 177 -12.60 3.42 -3.05
N THR A 178 -13.50 2.67 -3.66
CA THR A 178 -13.52 1.20 -3.58
C THR A 178 -13.12 0.62 -4.92
N VAL A 179 -12.16 -0.28 -4.92
CA VAL A 179 -11.71 -1.00 -6.11
C VAL A 179 -12.24 -2.43 -6.04
N ASN A 180 -13.04 -2.84 -7.03
CA ASN A 180 -13.54 -4.21 -7.13
C ASN A 180 -12.61 -5.06 -8.01
N LEU A 181 -11.84 -5.93 -7.38
CA LEU A 181 -10.83 -6.77 -8.04
C LEU A 181 -11.41 -7.90 -8.90
N ASN A 182 -12.65 -8.31 -8.64
CA ASN A 182 -13.27 -9.45 -9.30
C ASN A 182 -14.23 -9.07 -10.43
N GLY A 183 -14.50 -7.79 -10.59
CA GLY A 183 -15.51 -7.26 -11.51
C GLY A 183 -16.93 -7.57 -11.01
N GLY A 184 -17.81 -6.63 -11.10
CA GLY A 184 -19.24 -6.80 -10.86
C GLY A 184 -19.97 -6.93 -12.19
#